data_308226d70542814c01a3d70e7c374bfb
#
_entry.id   308226d70542814c01a3d70e7c374bfb
#
_cell.length_a   1.000
_cell.length_b   1.000
_cell.length_c   1.000
_cell.angle_alpha   90.00
_cell.angle_beta   90.00
_cell.angle_gamma   90.00
#
_symmetry.space_group_name_H-M   'P 1'
#
loop_
_entity.id
_entity.type
_entity.pdbx_description
1 polymer ?
#
loop_
_entity_poly.entity_id
_entity_poly.type
_entity_poly.pdbx_seq_one_letter_code
_entity_poly.pdbx_strand_id
1 'polypeptide(L)'
;MVHEVVKNLLEAEYAPQRSEEWLRLRGNMLTASDAATALGTNPYEKPRDLILKKCGHKKFDGNQATFHGNKYEDEARDIFCAQYGEVAHEIGLRPHPDHPWLGGSPDGITESGKLLEIKCPLRREIKEEVPVYYMPQLQLLMEILNLEECYFIQYKPAEITWPGPVEFVVVHVLRDRQWFADSLPVLQAFWEKVLWHREHGCADIMPKTRVSKTVVALAEPPKKVCIIMDCDEEDC
;
A
#
# COMPACT_ATOMS: atom_id res chain seq x y z
N MET A 1 14.06 -27.50 11.22
CA MET A 1 14.53 -27.90 9.85
C MET A 1 13.87 -26.94 8.88
N VAL A 2 14.65 -26.25 8.06
CA VAL A 2 14.11 -25.24 7.12
C VAL A 2 13.32 -25.92 6.01
N HIS A 3 12.12 -25.41 5.71
CA HIS A 3 11.25 -25.90 4.64
C HIS A 3 11.94 -25.77 3.27
N GLU A 4 11.77 -26.75 2.37
CA GLU A 4 12.51 -26.83 1.10
C GLU A 4 12.25 -25.60 0.19
N VAL A 5 10.98 -25.15 0.07
CA VAL A 5 10.63 -23.94 -0.69
C VAL A 5 11.36 -22.72 -0.15
N VAL A 6 11.47 -22.59 1.19
CA VAL A 6 12.16 -21.47 1.85
C VAL A 6 13.65 -21.47 1.53
N LYS A 7 14.31 -22.63 1.52
CA LYS A 7 15.72 -22.72 1.13
C LYS A 7 15.96 -22.15 -0.26
N ASN A 8 15.14 -22.57 -1.23
CA ASN A 8 15.25 -22.09 -2.62
C ASN A 8 15.01 -20.57 -2.72
N LEU A 9 14.07 -20.05 -1.92
CA LEU A 9 13.79 -18.61 -1.89
C LEU A 9 14.95 -17.82 -1.26
N LEU A 10 15.62 -18.35 -0.26
CA LEU A 10 16.77 -17.70 0.41
C LEU A 10 18.05 -17.72 -0.46
N GLU A 11 18.24 -18.74 -1.29
CA GLU A 11 19.39 -18.85 -2.18
C GLU A 11 19.31 -17.93 -3.40
N ALA A 12 18.09 -17.48 -3.79
CA ALA A 12 17.91 -16.64 -4.94
C ALA A 12 18.21 -15.17 -4.63
N GLU A 13 19.01 -14.52 -5.48
CA GLU A 13 19.28 -13.08 -5.40
C GLU A 13 18.00 -12.24 -5.49
N TYR A 14 17.95 -11.12 -4.79
CA TYR A 14 16.83 -10.19 -4.81
C TYR A 14 17.26 -8.74 -4.56
N ALA A 15 16.49 -7.81 -5.08
CA ALA A 15 16.64 -6.41 -4.75
C ALA A 15 16.10 -6.15 -3.32
N PRO A 16 16.92 -5.59 -2.41
CA PRO A 16 16.46 -5.26 -1.07
C PRO A 16 15.21 -4.37 -1.11
N GLN A 17 14.29 -4.59 -0.19
CA GLN A 17 13.08 -3.77 -0.08
C GLN A 17 13.45 -2.28 0.02
N ARG A 18 12.65 -1.44 -0.64
CA ARG A 18 12.80 0.03 -0.66
C ARG A 18 14.05 0.55 -1.39
N SER A 19 14.90 -0.32 -1.99
CA SER A 19 15.97 0.12 -2.89
C SER A 19 15.41 0.71 -4.19
N GLU A 20 16.22 1.50 -4.92
CA GLU A 20 15.81 2.05 -6.23
C GLU A 20 15.48 0.94 -7.23
N GLU A 21 16.27 -0.14 -7.22
CA GLU A 21 16.02 -1.29 -8.06
C GLU A 21 14.69 -1.97 -7.73
N TRP A 22 14.39 -2.18 -6.45
CA TRP A 22 13.10 -2.71 -6.00
C TRP A 22 11.92 -1.84 -6.46
N LEU A 23 12.04 -0.50 -6.35
CA LEU A 23 11.02 0.43 -6.84
C LEU A 23 10.84 0.33 -8.35
N ARG A 24 11.94 0.24 -9.10
CA ARG A 24 11.93 0.09 -10.56
C ARG A 24 11.24 -1.22 -10.98
N LEU A 25 11.60 -2.33 -10.35
CA LEU A 25 11.01 -3.63 -10.62
C LEU A 25 9.51 -3.64 -10.33
N ARG A 26 9.10 -3.12 -9.18
CA ARG A 26 7.66 -2.98 -8.81
C ARG A 26 6.88 -2.13 -9.80
N GLY A 27 7.52 -1.11 -10.36
CA GLY A 27 6.91 -0.28 -11.41
C GLY A 27 6.57 -1.09 -12.65
N ASN A 28 7.36 -2.13 -12.98
CA ASN A 28 7.25 -2.92 -14.19
C ASN A 28 6.41 -4.20 -14.06
N MET A 29 5.73 -4.38 -12.95
CA MET A 29 4.83 -5.53 -12.73
C MET A 29 3.60 -5.13 -11.92
N LEU A 30 2.58 -5.95 -11.95
CA LEU A 30 1.44 -5.87 -11.06
C LEU A 30 1.82 -6.60 -9.77
N THR A 31 1.91 -5.88 -8.66
CA THR A 31 2.36 -6.47 -7.39
C THR A 31 1.19 -7.00 -6.56
N ALA A 32 1.46 -7.93 -5.66
CA ALA A 32 0.44 -8.48 -4.76
C ALA A 32 -0.32 -7.39 -3.98
N SER A 33 0.38 -6.33 -3.56
CA SER A 33 -0.26 -5.18 -2.90
C SER A 33 -1.19 -4.37 -3.81
N ASP A 34 -1.07 -4.50 -5.13
CA ASP A 34 -1.93 -3.84 -6.13
C ASP A 34 -3.17 -4.70 -6.45
N ALA A 35 -3.19 -5.99 -6.08
CA ALA A 35 -4.20 -6.95 -6.51
C ALA A 35 -5.63 -6.52 -6.17
N ALA A 36 -5.89 -6.07 -4.94
CA ALA A 36 -7.21 -5.60 -4.55
C ALA A 36 -7.68 -4.40 -5.38
N THR A 37 -6.76 -3.49 -5.74
CA THR A 37 -7.07 -2.34 -6.59
C THR A 37 -7.35 -2.78 -8.03
N ALA A 38 -6.55 -3.69 -8.57
CA ALA A 38 -6.74 -4.23 -9.93
C ALA A 38 -8.07 -4.98 -10.07
N LEU A 39 -8.46 -5.74 -9.03
CA LEU A 39 -9.74 -6.44 -8.93
C LEU A 39 -10.93 -5.51 -8.62
N GLY A 40 -10.69 -4.23 -8.32
CA GLY A 40 -11.75 -3.26 -7.99
C GLY A 40 -12.35 -3.41 -6.59
N THR A 41 -11.71 -4.17 -5.71
CA THR A 41 -12.18 -4.46 -4.33
C THR A 41 -11.51 -3.56 -3.27
N ASN A 42 -10.52 -2.73 -3.64
CA ASN A 42 -9.85 -1.82 -2.72
C ASN A 42 -10.72 -0.57 -2.46
N PRO A 43 -11.13 -0.31 -1.20
CA PRO A 43 -11.94 0.86 -0.87
C PRO A 43 -11.17 2.19 -0.95
N TYR A 44 -9.84 2.16 -0.96
CA TYR A 44 -8.99 3.35 -0.85
C TYR A 44 -8.39 3.81 -2.19
N GLU A 45 -8.30 2.93 -3.19
CA GLU A 45 -7.72 3.23 -4.49
C GLU A 45 -8.54 2.60 -5.62
N LYS A 46 -8.84 3.37 -6.66
CA LYS A 46 -9.59 2.88 -7.82
C LYS A 46 -8.64 2.29 -8.86
N PRO A 47 -9.11 1.31 -9.70
CA PRO A 47 -8.31 0.75 -10.79
C PRO A 47 -7.67 1.79 -11.70
N ARG A 48 -8.42 2.87 -12.04
CA ARG A 48 -7.92 4.01 -12.84
C ARG A 48 -6.69 4.67 -12.20
N ASP A 49 -6.73 4.89 -10.88
CA ASP A 49 -5.64 5.57 -10.16
C ASP A 49 -4.37 4.70 -10.16
N LEU A 50 -4.52 3.38 -10.08
CA LEU A 50 -3.41 2.43 -10.20
C LEU A 50 -2.83 2.43 -11.62
N ILE A 51 -3.64 2.50 -12.69
CA ILE A 51 -3.13 2.66 -14.05
C ILE A 51 -2.28 3.93 -14.17
N LEU A 52 -2.79 5.08 -13.71
CA LEU A 52 -2.05 6.35 -13.72
C LEU A 52 -0.72 6.26 -12.95
N LYS A 53 -0.71 5.57 -11.81
CA LYS A 53 0.48 5.31 -11.00
C LYS A 53 1.50 4.44 -11.76
N LYS A 54 1.06 3.32 -12.38
CA LYS A 54 1.91 2.42 -13.16
C LYS A 54 2.42 3.05 -14.47
N CYS A 55 1.73 4.06 -14.99
CA CYS A 55 2.15 4.87 -16.15
C CYS A 55 2.99 6.10 -15.75
N GLY A 56 3.31 6.31 -14.47
CA GLY A 56 4.18 7.40 -14.03
C GLY A 56 3.50 8.77 -13.88
N HIS A 57 2.16 8.86 -14.07
CA HIS A 57 1.40 10.11 -13.91
C HIS A 57 1.04 10.44 -12.47
N LYS A 58 1.22 9.50 -11.56
CA LYS A 58 0.96 9.69 -10.13
C LYS A 58 2.12 9.10 -9.33
N LYS A 59 2.80 9.94 -8.57
CA LYS A 59 3.82 9.47 -7.61
C LYS A 59 3.16 9.16 -6.28
N PHE A 60 3.72 8.20 -5.58
CA PHE A 60 3.39 7.91 -4.21
C PHE A 60 4.63 8.20 -3.35
N ASP A 61 4.60 9.33 -2.64
CA ASP A 61 5.70 9.78 -1.80
C ASP A 61 5.59 9.25 -0.35
N GLY A 62 4.67 8.31 -0.12
CA GLY A 62 4.31 7.85 1.22
C GLY A 62 3.36 8.82 1.93
N ASN A 63 2.80 8.37 3.02
CA ASN A 63 2.01 9.20 3.93
C ASN A 63 2.30 8.78 5.38
N GLN A 64 1.72 9.50 6.34
CA GLN A 64 1.92 9.22 7.76
C GLN A 64 1.64 7.75 8.13
N ALA A 65 0.62 7.13 7.55
CA ALA A 65 0.30 5.71 7.79
C ALA A 65 1.37 4.78 7.24
N THR A 66 1.96 5.08 6.07
CA THR A 66 3.06 4.31 5.48
C THR A 66 4.32 4.40 6.34
N PHE A 67 4.68 5.61 6.79
CA PHE A 67 5.85 5.79 7.68
C PHE A 67 5.65 5.09 9.01
N HIS A 68 4.45 5.18 9.58
CA HIS A 68 4.09 4.48 10.80
C HIS A 68 4.19 2.95 10.62
N GLY A 69 3.61 2.39 9.54
CA GLY A 69 3.70 0.98 9.22
C GLY A 69 5.14 0.50 9.17
N ASN A 70 5.97 1.18 8.38
CA ASN A 70 7.39 0.84 8.23
C ASN A 70 8.19 0.90 9.53
N LYS A 71 7.83 1.82 10.44
CA LYS A 71 8.52 1.98 11.73
C LYS A 71 8.33 0.77 12.66
N TYR A 72 7.15 0.16 12.62
CA TYR A 72 6.77 -0.87 13.59
C TYR A 72 6.71 -2.30 13.01
N GLU A 73 7.03 -2.45 11.72
CA GLU A 73 7.01 -3.74 11.02
C GLU A 73 8.00 -4.74 11.63
N ASP A 74 9.24 -4.29 11.89
CA ASP A 74 10.29 -5.15 12.49
C ASP A 74 9.94 -5.55 13.92
N GLU A 75 9.44 -4.60 14.72
CA GLU A 75 9.01 -4.87 16.10
C GLU A 75 7.86 -5.92 16.13
N ALA A 76 6.89 -5.79 15.24
CA ALA A 76 5.79 -6.76 15.13
C ALA A 76 6.29 -8.14 14.71
N ARG A 77 7.26 -8.21 13.79
CA ARG A 77 7.91 -9.45 13.36
C ARG A 77 8.66 -10.14 14.52
N ASP A 78 9.42 -9.35 15.29
CA ASP A 78 10.18 -9.86 16.43
C ASP A 78 9.26 -10.42 17.52
N ILE A 79 8.16 -9.72 17.83
CA ILE A 79 7.14 -10.21 18.77
C ILE A 79 6.56 -11.53 18.28
N PHE A 80 6.20 -11.62 16.99
CA PHE A 80 5.68 -12.84 16.38
C PHE A 80 6.69 -13.98 16.51
N CYS A 81 7.95 -13.77 16.11
CA CYS A 81 8.99 -14.77 16.15
C CYS A 81 9.21 -15.29 17.58
N ALA A 82 9.23 -14.39 18.58
CA ALA A 82 9.38 -14.77 19.98
C ALA A 82 8.19 -15.58 20.52
N GLN A 83 6.96 -15.21 20.16
CA GLN A 83 5.75 -15.88 20.65
C GLN A 83 5.52 -17.26 20.00
N TYR A 84 5.85 -17.39 18.71
CA TYR A 84 5.58 -18.61 17.94
C TYR A 84 6.80 -19.53 17.82
N GLY A 85 7.98 -19.10 18.32
CA GLY A 85 9.23 -19.86 18.22
C GLY A 85 9.70 -20.01 16.78
N GLU A 86 9.41 -19.02 15.92
CA GLU A 86 9.75 -19.01 14.50
C GLU A 86 10.99 -18.15 14.24
N VAL A 87 11.67 -18.46 13.13
CA VAL A 87 12.70 -17.59 12.54
C VAL A 87 12.16 -17.08 11.21
N ALA A 88 12.15 -15.79 11.02
CA ALA A 88 11.64 -15.15 9.81
C ALA A 88 12.76 -14.48 9.01
N HIS A 89 12.64 -14.51 7.68
CA HIS A 89 13.60 -13.96 6.72
C HIS A 89 12.90 -13.02 5.74
N GLU A 90 13.58 -11.96 5.33
CA GLU A 90 13.19 -11.12 4.18
C GLU A 90 13.74 -11.74 2.90
N ILE A 91 12.93 -11.68 1.83
CA ILE A 91 13.30 -12.25 0.52
C ILE A 91 13.12 -11.25 -0.64
N GLY A 92 12.79 -9.99 -0.32
CA GLY A 92 12.58 -8.94 -1.31
C GLY A 92 11.45 -9.22 -2.29
N LEU A 93 11.57 -8.66 -3.51
CA LEU A 93 10.57 -8.79 -4.56
C LEU A 93 10.80 -10.07 -5.36
N ARG A 94 9.75 -10.89 -5.50
CA ARG A 94 9.75 -12.11 -6.30
C ARG A 94 8.74 -12.02 -7.42
N PRO A 95 9.13 -12.31 -8.68
CA PRO A 95 8.19 -12.51 -9.76
C PRO A 95 7.48 -13.87 -9.62
N HIS A 96 6.26 -13.95 -10.14
CA HIS A 96 5.57 -15.24 -10.30
C HIS A 96 6.30 -16.10 -11.34
N PRO A 97 6.56 -17.39 -11.08
CA PRO A 97 7.35 -18.24 -11.99
C PRO A 97 6.74 -18.35 -13.38
N ASP A 98 5.43 -18.50 -13.51
CA ASP A 98 4.74 -18.66 -14.78
C ASP A 98 4.18 -17.35 -15.36
N HIS A 99 4.06 -16.31 -14.53
CA HIS A 99 3.50 -15.00 -14.90
C HIS A 99 4.43 -13.86 -14.46
N PRO A 100 5.57 -13.62 -15.16
CA PRO A 100 6.60 -12.66 -14.72
C PRO A 100 6.11 -11.20 -14.59
N TRP A 101 4.95 -10.88 -15.12
CA TRP A 101 4.28 -9.59 -14.95
C TRP A 101 3.56 -9.45 -13.60
N LEU A 102 3.40 -10.56 -12.86
CA LEU A 102 2.97 -10.56 -11.46
C LEU A 102 4.20 -10.62 -10.54
N GLY A 103 4.15 -9.98 -9.39
CA GLY A 103 5.21 -10.06 -8.40
C GLY A 103 4.74 -9.70 -7.01
N GLY A 104 5.54 -10.06 -6.01
CA GLY A 104 5.23 -9.79 -4.62
C GLY A 104 6.46 -9.68 -3.75
N SER A 105 6.36 -8.88 -2.70
CA SER A 105 7.37 -8.70 -1.68
C SER A 105 6.68 -8.89 -0.34
N PRO A 106 6.86 -10.04 0.33
CA PRO A 106 6.27 -10.28 1.63
C PRO A 106 7.03 -9.50 2.71
N ASP A 107 6.39 -9.27 3.85
CA ASP A 107 7.05 -8.69 5.00
C ASP A 107 7.96 -9.72 5.71
N GLY A 108 7.80 -11.02 5.40
CA GLY A 108 8.69 -12.10 5.80
C GLY A 108 8.21 -13.48 5.37
N ILE A 109 9.10 -14.45 5.48
CA ILE A 109 8.79 -15.89 5.41
C ILE A 109 9.45 -16.60 6.60
N THR A 110 8.75 -17.54 7.21
CA THR A 110 9.33 -18.33 8.31
C THR A 110 10.11 -19.51 7.79
N GLU A 111 11.08 -20.01 8.58
CA GLU A 111 11.80 -21.27 8.27
C GLU A 111 10.86 -22.46 8.15
N SER A 112 9.72 -22.44 8.82
CA SER A 112 8.68 -23.47 8.73
C SER A 112 7.84 -23.42 7.44
N GLY A 113 8.06 -22.43 6.57
CA GLY A 113 7.38 -22.32 5.27
C GLY A 113 6.09 -21.52 5.29
N LYS A 114 5.96 -20.54 6.17
CA LYS A 114 4.77 -19.70 6.29
C LYS A 114 5.05 -18.27 5.86
N LEU A 115 4.13 -17.67 5.12
CA LEU A 115 4.16 -16.27 4.75
C LEU A 115 3.85 -15.40 5.97
N LEU A 116 4.56 -14.29 6.13
CA LEU A 116 4.21 -13.22 7.06
C LEU A 116 3.78 -11.97 6.26
N GLU A 117 2.64 -11.44 6.62
CA GLU A 117 2.16 -10.11 6.16
C GLU A 117 1.77 -9.30 7.38
N ILE A 118 2.41 -8.14 7.57
CA ILE A 118 2.33 -7.34 8.79
C ILE A 118 1.60 -6.03 8.48
N LYS A 119 0.66 -5.67 9.31
CA LYS A 119 -0.05 -4.39 9.22
C LYS A 119 -0.05 -3.69 10.57
N CYS A 120 0.58 -2.51 10.61
CA CYS A 120 0.60 -1.63 11.78
C CYS A 120 -0.32 -0.43 11.52
N PRO A 121 -1.65 -0.56 11.71
CA PRO A 121 -2.58 0.50 11.38
C PRO A 121 -2.52 1.65 12.38
N LEU A 122 -2.37 2.88 11.89
CA LEU A 122 -2.36 4.08 12.73
C LEU A 122 -3.74 4.38 13.36
N ARG A 123 -4.83 4.15 12.62
CA ARG A 123 -6.19 4.56 13.05
C ARG A 123 -7.21 3.43 13.01
N ARG A 124 -7.06 2.46 12.09
CA ARG A 124 -8.01 1.35 11.95
C ARG A 124 -7.98 0.48 13.21
N GLU A 125 -9.14 0.10 13.70
CA GLU A 125 -9.29 -0.93 14.74
C GLU A 125 -8.70 -2.27 14.27
N ILE A 126 -8.05 -2.99 15.19
CA ILE A 126 -7.57 -4.36 14.97
C ILE A 126 -8.70 -5.33 15.33
N LYS A 127 -8.89 -6.35 14.49
CA LYS A 127 -9.88 -7.41 14.68
C LYS A 127 -9.27 -8.77 14.41
N GLU A 128 -9.86 -9.82 14.96
CA GLU A 128 -9.47 -11.22 14.74
C GLU A 128 -9.91 -11.73 13.35
N GLU A 129 -9.82 -10.87 12.35
CA GLU A 129 -10.15 -11.17 10.95
C GLU A 129 -9.24 -10.42 9.99
N VAL A 130 -9.05 -10.96 8.79
CA VAL A 130 -8.37 -10.25 7.71
C VAL A 130 -9.37 -9.32 7.03
N PRO A 131 -9.14 -7.99 6.98
CA PRO A 131 -9.97 -7.10 6.18
C PRO A 131 -10.00 -7.56 4.71
N VAL A 132 -11.19 -7.65 4.14
CA VAL A 132 -11.45 -8.26 2.81
C VAL A 132 -10.51 -7.74 1.72
N TYR A 133 -10.15 -6.45 1.77
CA TYR A 133 -9.25 -5.84 0.78
C TYR A 133 -7.76 -6.23 0.93
N TYR A 134 -7.34 -6.93 2.00
CA TYR A 134 -6.01 -7.52 2.10
C TYR A 134 -5.98 -8.96 1.60
N MET A 135 -7.10 -9.67 1.56
CA MET A 135 -7.13 -11.06 1.14
C MET A 135 -6.51 -11.29 -0.26
N PRO A 136 -6.77 -10.45 -1.29
CA PRO A 136 -6.10 -10.58 -2.58
C PRO A 136 -4.57 -10.50 -2.52
N GLN A 137 -4.02 -9.67 -1.64
CA GLN A 137 -2.58 -9.57 -1.43
C GLN A 137 -2.02 -10.87 -0.86
N LEU A 138 -2.65 -11.42 0.19
CA LEU A 138 -2.20 -12.64 0.86
C LEU A 138 -2.24 -13.84 -0.09
N GLN A 139 -3.35 -14.03 -0.80
CA GLN A 139 -3.53 -15.13 -1.74
C GLN A 139 -2.52 -15.07 -2.89
N LEU A 140 -2.30 -13.87 -3.46
CA LEU A 140 -1.34 -13.71 -4.53
C LEU A 140 0.12 -13.89 -4.05
N LEU A 141 0.47 -13.48 -2.83
CA LEU A 141 1.79 -13.74 -2.26
C LEU A 141 2.03 -15.23 -2.05
N MET A 142 1.06 -15.95 -1.48
CA MET A 142 1.16 -17.41 -1.30
C MET A 142 1.29 -18.14 -2.64
N GLU A 143 0.59 -17.66 -3.68
CA GLU A 143 0.71 -18.20 -5.05
C GLU A 143 2.11 -18.00 -5.62
N ILE A 144 2.61 -16.74 -5.62
CA ILE A 144 3.94 -16.38 -6.16
C ILE A 144 5.06 -17.18 -5.47
N LEU A 145 4.97 -17.35 -4.16
CA LEU A 145 6.01 -17.97 -3.34
C LEU A 145 5.83 -19.49 -3.18
N ASN A 146 4.73 -20.04 -3.71
CA ASN A 146 4.34 -21.43 -3.55
C ASN A 146 4.31 -21.87 -2.08
N LEU A 147 3.67 -21.05 -1.22
CA LEU A 147 3.44 -21.33 0.21
C LEU A 147 1.96 -21.61 0.45
N GLU A 148 1.66 -22.47 1.43
CA GLU A 148 0.29 -22.91 1.70
C GLU A 148 -0.41 -22.12 2.81
N GLU A 149 0.38 -21.43 3.63
CA GLU A 149 -0.10 -20.78 4.85
C GLU A 149 0.48 -19.38 4.99
N CYS A 150 -0.33 -18.47 5.53
CA CYS A 150 0.06 -17.11 5.86
C CYS A 150 -0.37 -16.76 7.28
N TYR A 151 0.48 -16.09 8.02
CA TYR A 151 0.15 -15.36 9.23
C TYR A 151 -0.03 -13.88 8.90
N PHE A 152 -1.26 -13.42 8.99
CA PHE A 152 -1.60 -12.00 8.89
C PHE A 152 -1.52 -11.38 10.27
N ILE A 153 -0.52 -10.53 10.47
CA ILE A 153 -0.20 -9.93 11.76
C ILE A 153 -0.70 -8.49 11.79
N GLN A 154 -1.46 -8.13 12.81
CA GLN A 154 -1.92 -6.78 13.05
C GLN A 154 -1.34 -6.29 14.39
N TYR A 155 -0.70 -5.12 14.36
CA TYR A 155 0.03 -4.60 15.50
C TYR A 155 -0.21 -3.11 15.72
N LYS A 156 -0.49 -2.72 16.96
CA LYS A 156 -0.45 -1.33 17.42
C LYS A 156 0.44 -1.21 18.65
N PRO A 157 1.49 -0.39 18.58
CA PRO A 157 2.41 -0.17 19.70
C PRO A 157 1.75 0.63 20.83
N ALA A 158 2.38 0.59 22.00
CA ALA A 158 1.90 1.29 23.19
C ALA A 158 1.72 2.81 22.98
N GLU A 159 2.53 3.44 22.13
CA GLU A 159 2.42 4.88 21.83
C GLU A 159 1.09 5.27 21.16
N ILE A 160 0.46 4.31 20.47
CA ILE A 160 -0.84 4.51 19.79
C ILE A 160 -2.01 4.11 20.69
N THR A 161 -1.83 3.08 21.50
CA THR A 161 -2.91 2.51 22.31
C THR A 161 -3.05 3.12 23.68
N TRP A 162 -2.06 3.95 24.12
CA TRP A 162 -2.06 4.56 25.44
C TRP A 162 -3.39 5.27 25.80
N PRO A 163 -3.96 5.06 27.00
CA PRO A 163 -3.44 4.27 28.15
C PRO A 163 -3.73 2.76 28.08
N GLY A 164 -4.22 2.24 26.95
CA GLY A 164 -4.46 0.82 26.76
C GLY A 164 -3.18 0.01 26.54
N PRO A 165 -3.28 -1.33 26.59
CA PRO A 165 -2.19 -2.23 26.28
C PRO A 165 -1.85 -2.21 24.78
N VAL A 166 -0.67 -2.74 24.44
CA VAL A 166 -0.30 -3.10 23.07
C VAL A 166 -1.37 -4.04 22.47
N GLU A 167 -1.80 -3.75 21.25
CA GLU A 167 -2.70 -4.64 20.50
C GLU A 167 -1.88 -5.49 19.52
N PHE A 168 -1.96 -6.81 19.63
CA PHE A 168 -1.29 -7.77 18.75
C PHE A 168 -2.23 -8.91 18.41
N VAL A 169 -2.55 -9.05 17.13
CA VAL A 169 -3.48 -10.07 16.64
C VAL A 169 -2.85 -10.79 15.45
N VAL A 170 -2.88 -12.10 15.46
CA VAL A 170 -2.40 -12.96 14.37
C VAL A 170 -3.59 -13.77 13.83
N VAL A 171 -3.82 -13.67 12.53
CA VAL A 171 -4.85 -14.45 11.84
C VAL A 171 -4.18 -15.43 10.89
N HIS A 172 -4.48 -16.71 11.04
CA HIS A 172 -3.97 -17.77 10.16
C HIS A 172 -4.84 -17.86 8.91
N VAL A 173 -4.22 -17.83 7.73
CA VAL A 173 -4.89 -17.87 6.43
C VAL A 173 -4.30 -19.00 5.59
N LEU A 174 -5.17 -19.80 4.98
CA LEU A 174 -4.78 -20.84 4.05
C LEU A 174 -4.83 -20.33 2.60
N ARG A 175 -3.95 -20.89 1.75
CA ARG A 175 -3.95 -20.61 0.31
C ARG A 175 -5.21 -21.17 -0.34
N ASP A 176 -5.82 -20.35 -1.19
CA ASP A 176 -6.97 -20.71 -2.03
C ASP A 176 -6.56 -20.67 -3.52
N ARG A 177 -6.26 -21.83 -4.06
CA ARG A 177 -5.89 -21.98 -5.48
C ARG A 177 -7.02 -21.64 -6.44
N GLN A 178 -8.28 -21.87 -6.02
CA GLN A 178 -9.42 -21.54 -6.84
C GLN A 178 -9.55 -20.02 -6.98
N TRP A 179 -9.34 -19.29 -5.88
CA TRP A 179 -9.30 -17.82 -5.91
C TRP A 179 -8.29 -17.30 -6.95
N PHE A 180 -7.09 -17.90 -7.00
CA PHE A 180 -6.09 -17.47 -8.00
C PHE A 180 -6.53 -17.78 -9.43
N ALA A 181 -7.04 -18.98 -9.68
CA ALA A 181 -7.55 -19.37 -11.00
C ALA A 181 -8.66 -18.43 -11.50
N ASP A 182 -9.57 -18.02 -10.63
CA ASP A 182 -10.67 -17.11 -10.95
C ASP A 182 -10.19 -15.66 -11.12
N SER A 183 -9.18 -15.23 -10.35
CA SER A 183 -8.66 -13.87 -10.35
C SER A 183 -7.68 -13.60 -11.48
N LEU A 184 -6.91 -14.60 -11.92
CA LEU A 184 -5.85 -14.46 -12.92
C LEU A 184 -6.31 -13.79 -14.23
N PRO A 185 -7.44 -14.17 -14.85
CA PRO A 185 -7.91 -13.51 -16.08
C PRO A 185 -8.21 -12.03 -15.88
N VAL A 186 -8.74 -11.65 -14.71
CA VAL A 186 -9.07 -10.24 -14.38
C VAL A 186 -7.79 -9.43 -14.15
N LEU A 187 -6.82 -10.00 -13.43
CA LEU A 187 -5.51 -9.36 -13.20
C LEU A 187 -4.75 -9.19 -14.53
N GLN A 188 -4.80 -10.19 -15.41
CA GLN A 188 -4.19 -10.12 -16.73
C GLN A 188 -4.83 -9.01 -17.59
N ALA A 189 -6.15 -8.99 -17.69
CA ALA A 189 -6.86 -7.96 -18.44
C ALA A 189 -6.59 -6.54 -17.87
N PHE A 190 -6.40 -6.42 -16.55
CA PHE A 190 -5.99 -5.16 -15.94
C PHE A 190 -4.56 -4.79 -16.36
N TRP A 191 -3.62 -5.73 -16.33
CA TRP A 191 -2.24 -5.47 -16.72
C TRP A 191 -2.11 -5.10 -18.19
N GLU A 192 -2.85 -5.74 -19.07
CA GLU A 192 -2.93 -5.40 -20.50
C GLU A 192 -3.40 -3.94 -20.69
N LYS A 193 -4.37 -3.46 -19.90
CA LYS A 193 -4.77 -2.04 -19.90
C LYS A 193 -3.63 -1.12 -19.45
N VAL A 194 -2.84 -1.50 -18.45
CA VAL A 194 -1.66 -0.72 -18.04
C VAL A 194 -0.67 -0.61 -19.19
N LEU A 195 -0.37 -1.74 -19.88
CA LEU A 195 0.54 -1.75 -21.02
C LEU A 195 0.02 -0.90 -22.17
N TRP A 196 -1.28 -1.00 -22.47
CA TRP A 196 -1.91 -0.17 -23.49
C TRP A 196 -1.79 1.33 -23.19
N HIS A 197 -2.05 1.75 -21.96
CA HIS A 197 -1.91 3.15 -21.57
C HIS A 197 -0.45 3.63 -21.54
N ARG A 198 0.51 2.76 -21.30
CA ARG A 198 1.93 3.11 -21.43
C ARG A 198 2.31 3.44 -22.86
N GLU A 199 1.73 2.75 -23.82
CA GLU A 199 1.99 2.94 -25.25
C GLU A 199 1.19 4.13 -25.83
N HIS A 200 -0.11 4.26 -25.47
CA HIS A 200 -1.04 5.20 -26.08
C HIS A 200 -1.30 6.46 -25.26
N GLY A 201 -0.77 6.52 -24.01
CA GLY A 201 -1.01 7.61 -23.07
C GLY A 201 -2.26 7.44 -22.23
N CYS A 202 -2.45 8.37 -21.29
CA CYS A 202 -3.50 8.30 -20.26
C CYS A 202 -4.52 9.45 -20.35
N ALA A 203 -4.58 10.17 -21.49
CA ALA A 203 -5.40 11.38 -21.61
C ALA A 203 -6.89 11.16 -21.34
N ASP A 204 -7.41 10.00 -21.74
CA ASP A 204 -8.80 9.57 -21.59
C ASP A 204 -9.20 9.27 -20.13
N ILE A 205 -8.22 8.85 -19.32
CA ILE A 205 -8.41 8.50 -17.91
C ILE A 205 -7.90 9.56 -16.94
N MET A 206 -7.26 10.63 -17.42
CA MET A 206 -6.83 11.74 -16.55
C MET A 206 -8.03 12.40 -15.87
N PRO A 207 -7.90 12.80 -14.59
CA PRO A 207 -8.92 13.60 -13.92
C PRO A 207 -9.17 14.89 -14.72
N LYS A 208 -10.43 15.16 -15.07
CA LYS A 208 -10.77 16.46 -15.66
C LYS A 208 -10.41 17.54 -14.65
N THR A 209 -9.52 18.46 -15.04
CA THR A 209 -9.18 19.61 -14.22
C THR A 209 -10.47 20.41 -14.01
N ARG A 210 -10.95 20.49 -12.79
CA ARG A 210 -12.01 21.44 -12.45
C ARG A 210 -11.39 22.82 -12.65
N VAL A 211 -11.71 23.47 -13.76
CA VAL A 211 -11.47 24.90 -13.91
C VAL A 211 -12.33 25.55 -12.83
N SER A 212 -11.69 26.05 -11.80
CA SER A 212 -12.36 26.85 -10.77
C SER A 212 -12.99 28.05 -11.47
N LYS A 213 -14.30 28.04 -11.60
CA LYS A 213 -15.10 29.24 -12.05
C LYS A 213 -15.24 30.20 -10.87
N THR A 214 -14.15 30.61 -10.27
CA THR A 214 -14.18 31.67 -9.25
C THR A 214 -13.01 32.59 -9.48
N VAL A 215 -13.05 33.30 -10.63
CA VAL A 215 -12.55 34.67 -10.63
C VAL A 215 -13.74 35.50 -10.14
N VAL A 216 -13.92 35.57 -8.85
CA VAL A 216 -14.67 36.67 -8.23
C VAL A 216 -13.78 37.87 -8.47
N ALA A 217 -14.19 38.74 -9.39
CA ALA A 217 -13.62 40.08 -9.50
C ALA A 217 -13.69 40.69 -8.09
N LEU A 218 -12.55 40.88 -7.48
CA LEU A 218 -12.46 41.69 -6.26
C LEU A 218 -12.94 43.10 -6.65
N ALA A 219 -14.17 43.43 -6.27
CA ALA A 219 -14.63 44.79 -6.31
C ALA A 219 -13.64 45.62 -5.49
N GLU A 220 -13.12 46.70 -6.08
CA GLU A 220 -12.23 47.60 -5.35
C GLU A 220 -12.96 48.07 -4.08
N PRO A 221 -12.28 48.10 -2.95
CA PRO A 221 -12.89 48.61 -1.72
C PRO A 221 -13.25 50.08 -1.93
N PRO A 222 -14.40 50.54 -1.42
CA PRO A 222 -14.79 51.95 -1.56
C PRO A 222 -13.70 52.84 -0.94
N LYS A 223 -13.25 53.83 -1.70
CA LYS A 223 -12.31 54.86 -1.24
C LYS A 223 -12.91 55.55 -0.03
N LYS A 224 -12.32 55.32 1.15
CA LYS A 224 -12.65 56.09 2.35
C LYS A 224 -12.24 57.54 2.10
N VAL A 225 -13.21 58.42 1.93
CA VAL A 225 -12.98 59.86 2.00
C VAL A 225 -12.88 60.21 3.48
N CYS A 226 -11.71 60.56 3.93
CA CYS A 226 -11.55 61.21 5.23
C CYS A 226 -11.95 62.69 5.05
N ILE A 227 -13.07 63.07 5.62
CA ILE A 227 -13.42 64.47 5.81
C ILE A 227 -12.63 64.91 7.07
N ILE A 228 -11.60 65.71 6.86
CA ILE A 228 -10.96 66.45 7.94
C ILE A 228 -11.90 67.57 8.29
N MET A 229 -12.53 67.51 9.44
CA MET A 229 -13.21 68.65 10.07
C MET A 229 -12.12 69.46 10.77
N ASP A 230 -11.82 70.64 10.23
CA ASP A 230 -11.04 71.65 10.95
C ASP A 230 -11.86 72.06 12.16
N CYS A 231 -11.35 71.81 13.33
CA CYS A 231 -11.86 72.45 14.55
C CYS A 231 -11.17 73.77 14.68
N ASP A 232 -11.90 74.83 14.36
CA ASP A 232 -11.50 76.20 14.70
C ASP A 232 -11.36 76.31 16.24
N GLU A 233 -10.17 76.62 16.68
CA GLU A 233 -9.92 77.13 18.00
C GLU A 233 -10.56 78.51 18.10
N GLU A 234 -11.61 78.62 18.91
CA GLU A 234 -11.88 79.86 19.61
C GLU A 234 -12.72 79.58 20.90
N ASP A 235 -12.20 80.13 21.95
CA ASP A 235 -12.82 80.51 23.22
C ASP A 235 -12.78 79.57 24.46
N CYS A 236 -11.98 80.10 25.35
CA CYS A 236 -11.92 80.03 26.84
C CYS A 236 -11.16 78.88 27.46
#